data_8b5595979a1e6258168b00f1f171a435
#
_entry.id   8b5595979a1e6258168b00f1f171a435
#
_cell.length_a   1.000
_cell.length_b   1.000
_cell.length_c   1.000
_cell.angle_alpha   90.00
_cell.angle_beta   90.00
_cell.angle_gamma   90.00
#
_symmetry.space_group_name_H-M   'P 1'
#
loop_
_entity.id
_entity.type
_entity.pdbx_description
1 polymer ?
#
loop_
_entity_poly.entity_id
_entity_poly.type
_entity_poly.pdbx_seq_one_letter_code
_entity_poly.pdbx_strand_id
1 'polypeptide(L)'
;MPKPGRTPVEFTPMRTAISRRMVESKSKAPHFYVSTDIEMDAVVAANEALNAGRTGDDRITLTAWLVRALAQSLVAYPALNAVWEGEALERSTPINIGIAIAIPDGLVAPALLDCAAKDLATISTELRDLVARTKIGKLRPAEFTEQTFTLSNLGSFPVTQFTAIVTPPQVAILATGRSESRAVVRDGAVVARTMLTATLSADHRAVDGALVAAFLGDLKSRLEAPAGLA
;
A
#
# COMPACT_ATOMS: atom_id res chain seq x y z
N MET A 1 4.85 -36.66 20.13
CA MET A 1 3.44 -36.76 20.55
C MET A 1 2.88 -35.36 20.76
N PRO A 2 1.64 -35.06 20.31
CA PRO A 2 1.01 -33.78 20.57
C PRO A 2 0.87 -33.59 22.09
N LYS A 3 1.14 -32.37 22.58
CA LYS A 3 0.91 -32.07 24.01
C LYS A 3 -0.59 -32.05 24.30
N PRO A 4 -1.05 -32.50 25.49
CA PRO A 4 -2.46 -32.48 25.87
C PRO A 4 -3.07 -31.08 25.66
N GLY A 5 -4.26 -31.00 25.06
CA GLY A 5 -4.98 -29.75 24.79
C GLY A 5 -4.46 -28.93 23.58
N ARG A 6 -3.57 -29.48 22.72
CA ARG A 6 -3.08 -28.85 21.48
C ARG A 6 -3.47 -29.70 20.29
N THR A 7 -4.15 -29.08 19.33
CA THR A 7 -4.47 -29.70 18.04
C THR A 7 -3.47 -29.17 17.00
N PRO A 8 -2.63 -30.03 16.41
CA PRO A 8 -1.75 -29.60 15.31
C PRO A 8 -2.59 -29.18 14.10
N VAL A 9 -2.22 -28.07 13.49
CA VAL A 9 -2.81 -27.60 12.22
C VAL A 9 -1.72 -27.62 11.17
N GLU A 10 -1.93 -28.40 10.11
CA GLU A 10 -0.99 -28.43 8.99
C GLU A 10 -1.15 -27.17 8.14
N PHE A 11 -0.03 -26.58 7.76
CA PHE A 11 -0.02 -25.42 6.88
C PHE A 11 -0.21 -25.84 5.43
N THR A 12 -1.02 -25.07 4.70
CA THR A 12 -1.06 -25.16 3.25
C THR A 12 0.32 -24.81 2.64
N PRO A 13 0.64 -25.27 1.43
CA PRO A 13 1.88 -24.88 0.75
C PRO A 13 2.05 -23.36 0.65
N MET A 14 0.96 -22.62 0.41
CA MET A 14 0.95 -21.16 0.38
C MET A 14 1.33 -20.58 1.75
N ARG A 15 0.70 -21.03 2.83
CA ARG A 15 1.01 -20.55 4.19
C ARG A 15 2.47 -20.83 4.56
N THR A 16 3.00 -21.97 4.15
CA THR A 16 4.41 -22.32 4.35
C THR A 16 5.35 -21.37 3.58
N ALA A 17 5.01 -21.04 2.33
CA ALA A 17 5.79 -20.10 1.52
C ALA A 17 5.75 -18.68 2.12
N ILE A 18 4.58 -18.19 2.54
CA ILE A 18 4.43 -16.90 3.23
C ILE A 18 5.30 -16.88 4.50
N SER A 19 5.21 -17.93 5.33
CA SER A 19 5.98 -18.03 6.58
C SER A 19 7.48 -17.88 6.36
N ARG A 20 8.03 -18.61 5.38
CA ARG A 20 9.45 -18.52 5.02
C ARG A 20 9.84 -17.13 4.58
N ARG A 21 9.04 -16.51 3.71
CA ARG A 21 9.31 -15.17 3.17
C ARG A 21 9.25 -14.08 4.24
N MET A 22 8.33 -14.18 5.20
CA MET A 22 8.24 -13.24 6.33
C MET A 22 9.40 -13.38 7.30
N VAL A 23 9.82 -14.61 7.62
CA VAL A 23 11.03 -14.86 8.44
C VAL A 23 12.26 -14.32 7.73
N GLU A 24 12.44 -14.61 6.44
CA GLU A 24 13.55 -14.09 5.64
C GLU A 24 13.60 -12.56 5.67
N SER A 25 12.50 -11.90 5.43
CA SER A 25 12.40 -10.44 5.47
C SER A 25 12.86 -9.89 6.81
N LYS A 26 12.28 -10.37 7.91
CA LYS A 26 12.59 -9.85 9.25
C LYS A 26 14.00 -10.18 9.74
N SER A 27 14.62 -11.24 9.23
CA SER A 27 15.97 -11.62 9.61
C SER A 27 17.06 -10.91 8.80
N LYS A 28 16.77 -10.56 7.53
CA LYS A 28 17.78 -9.98 6.62
C LYS A 28 17.68 -8.47 6.46
N ALA A 29 16.46 -7.91 6.48
CA ALA A 29 16.22 -6.49 6.31
C ALA A 29 16.05 -5.79 7.67
N PRO A 30 16.93 -4.88 8.08
CA PRO A 30 16.75 -4.08 9.29
C PRO A 30 15.65 -3.05 9.05
N HIS A 31 14.41 -3.41 9.42
CA HIS A 31 13.26 -2.56 9.25
C HIS A 31 13.28 -1.35 10.18
N PHE A 32 12.94 -0.19 9.63
CA PHE A 32 12.50 0.96 10.41
C PHE A 32 11.15 1.46 9.89
N TYR A 33 10.47 2.28 10.67
CA TYR A 33 9.08 2.67 10.44
C TYR A 33 8.92 4.16 10.64
N VAL A 34 8.27 4.83 9.69
CA VAL A 34 7.92 6.25 9.78
C VAL A 34 6.44 6.40 9.47
N SER A 35 5.73 7.17 10.29
CA SER A 35 4.29 7.39 10.13
C SER A 35 3.99 8.88 9.97
N THR A 36 2.93 9.18 9.22
CA THR A 36 2.35 10.52 9.12
C THR A 36 0.84 10.45 9.10
N ASP A 37 0.18 11.46 9.65
CA ASP A 37 -1.24 11.67 9.51
C ASP A 37 -1.55 12.56 8.31
N ILE A 38 -2.52 12.16 7.50
CA ILE A 38 -2.94 12.80 6.26
C ILE A 38 -4.40 13.23 6.41
N GLU A 39 -4.70 14.48 6.11
CA GLU A 39 -6.08 14.98 6.06
C GLU A 39 -6.71 14.61 4.72
N MET A 40 -7.80 13.86 4.75
CA MET A 40 -8.44 13.27 3.56
C MET A 40 -9.68 14.04 3.09
N ASP A 41 -10.09 15.12 3.75
CA ASP A 41 -11.31 15.85 3.42
C ASP A 41 -11.35 16.30 1.96
N ALA A 42 -10.22 16.80 1.43
CA ALA A 42 -10.12 17.23 0.02
C ALA A 42 -10.27 16.05 -0.97
N VAL A 43 -9.63 14.90 -0.67
CA VAL A 43 -9.80 13.68 -1.49
C VAL A 43 -11.22 13.16 -1.41
N VAL A 44 -11.83 13.14 -0.23
CA VAL A 44 -13.23 12.69 -0.06
C VAL A 44 -14.16 13.56 -0.88
N ALA A 45 -14.05 14.89 -0.79
CA ALA A 45 -14.89 15.82 -1.57
C ALA A 45 -14.66 15.65 -3.09
N ALA A 46 -13.41 15.53 -3.54
CA ALA A 46 -13.10 15.30 -4.96
C ALA A 46 -13.64 13.94 -5.44
N ASN A 47 -13.51 12.88 -4.61
CA ASN A 47 -14.06 11.57 -4.92
C ASN A 47 -15.59 11.56 -5.01
N GLU A 48 -16.28 12.26 -4.14
CA GLU A 48 -17.74 12.43 -4.20
C GLU A 48 -18.16 13.16 -5.47
N ALA A 49 -17.48 14.24 -5.83
CA ALA A 49 -17.74 14.98 -7.06
C ALA A 49 -17.54 14.12 -8.32
N LEU A 50 -16.43 13.36 -8.40
CA LEU A 50 -16.16 12.46 -9.53
C LEU A 50 -17.13 11.27 -9.58
N ASN A 51 -17.68 10.87 -8.45
CA ASN A 51 -18.66 9.79 -8.35
C ASN A 51 -20.11 10.27 -8.51
N ALA A 52 -20.36 11.56 -8.69
CA ALA A 52 -21.70 12.08 -8.97
C ALA A 52 -22.24 11.46 -10.27
N GLY A 53 -23.32 10.69 -10.17
CA GLY A 53 -23.91 9.95 -11.29
C GLY A 53 -23.26 8.60 -11.63
N ARG A 54 -22.17 8.21 -10.96
CA ARG A 54 -21.58 6.85 -11.09
C ARG A 54 -22.23 5.89 -10.10
N THR A 55 -22.50 4.67 -10.55
CA THR A 55 -23.13 3.63 -9.73
C THR A 55 -22.36 2.31 -9.80
N GLY A 56 -22.51 1.46 -8.78
CA GLY A 56 -21.93 0.12 -8.79
C GLY A 56 -20.41 0.14 -9.02
N ASP A 57 -20.00 -0.66 -9.99
CA ASP A 57 -18.59 -0.87 -10.30
C ASP A 57 -17.90 0.31 -11.03
N ASP A 58 -18.63 1.33 -11.48
CA ASP A 58 -18.03 2.51 -12.12
C ASP A 58 -17.48 3.52 -11.11
N ARG A 59 -17.78 3.36 -9.81
CA ARG A 59 -17.35 4.28 -8.77
C ARG A 59 -15.85 4.21 -8.54
N ILE A 60 -15.21 5.37 -8.45
CA ILE A 60 -13.81 5.51 -8.05
C ILE A 60 -13.70 5.30 -6.53
N THR A 61 -12.74 4.50 -6.11
CA THR A 61 -12.51 4.19 -4.68
C THR A 61 -11.40 5.07 -4.09
N LEU A 62 -11.41 5.27 -2.77
CA LEU A 62 -10.32 5.96 -2.08
C LEU A 62 -8.97 5.22 -2.25
N THR A 63 -8.99 3.90 -2.43
CA THR A 63 -7.78 3.13 -2.73
C THR A 63 -7.16 3.53 -4.06
N ALA A 64 -7.96 3.86 -5.08
CA ALA A 64 -7.43 4.35 -6.36
C ALA A 64 -6.70 5.69 -6.20
N TRP A 65 -7.20 6.60 -5.38
CA TRP A 65 -6.52 7.85 -5.04
C TRP A 65 -5.19 7.61 -4.33
N LEU A 66 -5.16 6.67 -3.37
CA LEU A 66 -3.92 6.27 -2.69
C LEU A 66 -2.90 5.72 -3.68
N VAL A 67 -3.31 4.83 -4.59
CA VAL A 67 -2.43 4.26 -5.63
C VAL A 67 -1.92 5.36 -6.57
N ARG A 68 -2.78 6.27 -7.00
CA ARG A 68 -2.38 7.37 -7.89
C ARG A 68 -1.37 8.32 -7.24
N ALA A 69 -1.63 8.75 -6.00
CA ALA A 69 -0.72 9.59 -5.25
C ALA A 69 0.62 8.87 -4.99
N LEU A 70 0.55 7.61 -4.56
CA LEU A 70 1.72 6.77 -4.32
C LEU A 70 2.59 6.61 -5.58
N ALA A 71 1.97 6.35 -6.73
CA ALA A 71 2.69 6.21 -8.00
C ALA A 71 3.44 7.50 -8.36
N GLN A 72 2.81 8.66 -8.21
CA GLN A 72 3.47 9.95 -8.46
C GLN A 72 4.59 10.25 -7.46
N SER A 73 4.42 9.88 -6.20
CA SER A 73 5.47 10.02 -5.18
C SER A 73 6.65 9.10 -5.46
N LEU A 74 6.43 7.87 -5.94
CA LEU A 74 7.50 6.95 -6.33
C LEU A 74 8.30 7.45 -7.55
N VAL A 75 7.67 8.18 -8.48
CA VAL A 75 8.40 8.87 -9.56
C VAL A 75 9.36 9.91 -8.99
N ALA A 76 8.92 10.69 -8.00
CA ALA A 76 9.74 11.73 -7.37
C ALA A 76 10.83 11.15 -6.45
N TYR A 77 10.60 9.96 -5.88
CA TYR A 77 11.50 9.28 -4.94
C TYR A 77 11.90 7.88 -5.42
N PRO A 78 12.67 7.77 -6.53
CA PRO A 78 12.96 6.47 -7.17
C PRO A 78 13.80 5.51 -6.31
N ALA A 79 14.45 5.98 -5.26
CA ALA A 79 15.16 5.10 -4.32
C ALA A 79 14.22 4.19 -3.52
N LEU A 80 12.94 4.55 -3.40
CA LEU A 80 11.92 3.70 -2.76
C LEU A 80 11.26 2.74 -3.75
N ASN A 81 11.38 2.98 -5.06
CA ASN A 81 10.97 2.06 -6.13
C ASN A 81 12.14 1.19 -6.56
N ALA A 82 12.66 0.40 -5.64
CA ALA A 82 13.88 -0.38 -5.81
C ALA A 82 13.77 -1.76 -5.16
N VAL A 83 14.68 -2.64 -5.53
CA VAL A 83 14.84 -3.97 -4.96
C VAL A 83 16.27 -4.13 -4.42
N TRP A 84 16.40 -4.90 -3.34
CA TRP A 84 17.69 -5.26 -2.78
C TRP A 84 18.05 -6.68 -3.23
N GLU A 85 19.04 -6.82 -4.12
CA GLU A 85 19.54 -8.12 -4.60
C GLU A 85 21.02 -8.29 -4.30
N GLY A 86 21.32 -9.38 -3.59
CA GLY A 86 22.69 -9.65 -3.14
C GLY A 86 23.23 -8.57 -2.23
N GLU A 87 24.14 -7.74 -2.73
CA GLU A 87 24.75 -6.58 -2.03
C GLU A 87 24.45 -5.26 -2.75
N ALA A 88 23.55 -5.26 -3.74
CA ALA A 88 23.25 -4.10 -4.57
C ALA A 88 21.80 -3.63 -4.42
N LEU A 89 21.61 -2.32 -4.56
CA LEU A 89 20.30 -1.70 -4.69
C LEU A 89 20.03 -1.45 -6.19
N GLU A 90 18.99 -2.07 -6.72
CA GLU A 90 18.56 -1.90 -8.10
C GLU A 90 17.27 -1.09 -8.16
N ARG A 91 17.30 0.06 -8.84
CA ARG A 91 16.12 0.89 -9.06
C ARG A 91 15.28 0.31 -10.19
N SER A 92 13.98 0.20 -9.96
CA SER A 92 13.02 -0.22 -10.97
C SER A 92 12.55 0.97 -11.80
N THR A 93 12.53 0.83 -13.13
CA THR A 93 11.98 1.87 -14.03
C THR A 93 10.45 1.89 -14.00
N PRO A 94 9.73 0.74 -14.17
CA PRO A 94 8.29 0.72 -14.05
C PRO A 94 7.88 0.93 -12.59
N ILE A 95 6.71 1.54 -12.37
CA ILE A 95 6.09 1.65 -11.05
C ILE A 95 4.92 0.68 -10.99
N ASN A 96 5.20 -0.51 -10.49
CA ASN A 96 4.27 -1.61 -10.36
C ASN A 96 3.90 -1.80 -8.88
N ILE A 97 2.72 -1.35 -8.51
CA ILE A 97 2.30 -1.36 -7.10
C ILE A 97 1.57 -2.66 -6.78
N GLY A 98 2.19 -3.49 -5.95
CA GLY A 98 1.56 -4.66 -5.36
C GLY A 98 0.44 -4.24 -4.41
N ILE A 99 -0.76 -4.74 -4.64
CA ILE A 99 -1.92 -4.46 -3.79
C ILE A 99 -2.17 -5.66 -2.88
N ALA A 100 -2.02 -5.47 -1.58
CA ALA A 100 -2.27 -6.54 -0.61
C ALA A 100 -3.76 -6.90 -0.57
N ILE A 101 -4.08 -8.13 -0.99
CA ILE A 101 -5.44 -8.66 -1.08
C ILE A 101 -5.55 -9.92 -0.24
N ALA A 102 -6.50 -9.92 0.70
CA ALA A 102 -6.80 -11.10 1.50
C ALA A 102 -7.55 -12.13 0.66
N ILE A 103 -7.12 -13.39 0.78
CA ILE A 103 -7.77 -14.57 0.20
C ILE A 103 -7.97 -15.62 1.30
N PRO A 104 -8.83 -16.63 1.12
CA PRO A 104 -9.12 -17.62 2.18
C PRO A 104 -7.86 -18.26 2.79
N ASP A 105 -6.87 -18.59 1.97
CA ASP A 105 -5.65 -19.28 2.41
C ASP A 105 -4.51 -18.33 2.86
N GLY A 106 -4.72 -17.02 2.84
CA GLY A 106 -3.68 -16.07 3.23
C GLY A 106 -3.83 -14.69 2.62
N LEU A 107 -2.70 -14.15 2.15
CA LEU A 107 -2.62 -12.83 1.52
C LEU A 107 -1.70 -12.92 0.32
N VAL A 108 -2.09 -12.29 -0.78
CA VAL A 108 -1.25 -12.08 -1.96
C VAL A 108 -1.19 -10.59 -2.28
N ALA A 109 -0.13 -10.15 -2.94
CA ALA A 109 0.03 -8.75 -3.33
C ALA A 109 0.32 -8.63 -4.84
N PRO A 110 -0.70 -8.92 -5.71
CA PRO A 110 -0.50 -8.80 -7.14
C PRO A 110 -0.23 -7.36 -7.57
N ALA A 111 0.60 -7.20 -8.61
CA ALA A 111 0.98 -5.91 -9.15
C ALA A 111 -0.13 -5.28 -10.00
N LEU A 112 -0.48 -4.05 -9.68
CA LEU A 112 -1.06 -3.14 -10.66
C LEU A 112 0.12 -2.53 -11.43
N LEU A 113 0.20 -2.85 -12.73
CA LEU A 113 1.37 -2.51 -13.56
C LEU A 113 1.33 -1.05 -14.01
N ASP A 114 2.50 -0.45 -14.26
CA ASP A 114 2.68 0.87 -14.86
C ASP A 114 1.80 1.99 -14.28
N CYS A 115 1.69 2.04 -12.96
CA CYS A 115 0.77 2.96 -12.26
C CYS A 115 1.07 4.44 -12.54
N ALA A 116 2.32 4.80 -12.84
CA ALA A 116 2.72 6.18 -13.09
C ALA A 116 2.11 6.74 -14.40
N ALA A 117 1.96 5.90 -15.41
CA ALA A 117 1.43 6.29 -16.74
C ALA A 117 -0.10 6.38 -16.79
N LYS A 118 -0.82 5.95 -15.72
CA LYS A 118 -2.28 5.81 -15.72
C LYS A 118 -2.95 6.95 -14.98
N ASP A 119 -4.08 7.40 -15.50
CA ASP A 119 -4.97 8.30 -14.79
C ASP A 119 -5.76 7.58 -13.68
N LEU A 120 -6.47 8.35 -12.87
CA LEU A 120 -7.23 7.85 -11.73
C LEU A 120 -8.36 6.88 -12.15
N ALA A 121 -9.02 7.13 -13.28
CA ALA A 121 -10.11 6.31 -13.77
C ALA A 121 -9.62 4.94 -14.23
N THR A 122 -8.52 4.91 -14.97
CA THR A 122 -7.84 3.69 -15.42
C THR A 122 -7.36 2.87 -14.21
N ILE A 123 -6.69 3.51 -13.24
CA ILE A 123 -6.26 2.86 -11.99
C ILE A 123 -7.46 2.24 -11.27
N SER A 124 -8.57 2.98 -11.15
CA SER A 124 -9.77 2.48 -10.45
C SER A 124 -10.35 1.23 -11.12
N THR A 125 -10.44 1.25 -12.45
CA THR A 125 -10.99 0.14 -13.24
C THR A 125 -10.09 -1.10 -13.16
N GLU A 126 -8.78 -0.92 -13.39
CA GLU A 126 -7.83 -2.02 -13.35
C GLU A 126 -7.63 -2.60 -11.94
N LEU A 127 -7.64 -1.75 -10.90
CA LEU A 127 -7.58 -2.21 -9.50
C LEU A 127 -8.75 -3.13 -9.17
N ARG A 128 -9.94 -2.81 -9.64
CA ARG A 128 -11.15 -3.62 -9.43
C ARG A 128 -11.06 -4.96 -10.15
N ASP A 129 -10.64 -4.94 -11.42
CA ASP A 129 -10.39 -6.15 -12.21
C ASP A 129 -9.32 -7.04 -11.55
N LEU A 130 -8.21 -6.44 -11.11
CA LEU A 130 -7.13 -7.13 -10.39
C LEU A 130 -7.66 -7.82 -9.12
N VAL A 131 -8.45 -7.13 -8.30
CA VAL A 131 -9.07 -7.68 -7.09
C VAL A 131 -10.02 -8.84 -7.43
N ALA A 132 -10.86 -8.68 -8.44
CA ALA A 132 -11.81 -9.72 -8.86
C ALA A 132 -11.06 -10.97 -9.34
N ARG A 133 -10.06 -10.83 -10.21
CA ARG A 133 -9.25 -11.93 -10.73
C ARG A 133 -8.41 -12.60 -9.64
N THR A 134 -7.91 -11.85 -8.68
CA THR A 134 -7.19 -12.39 -7.52
C THR A 134 -8.04 -13.37 -6.74
N LYS A 135 -9.29 -12.99 -6.43
CA LYS A 135 -10.21 -13.83 -5.63
C LYS A 135 -10.56 -15.17 -6.30
N ILE A 136 -10.50 -15.24 -7.62
CA ILE A 136 -10.78 -16.47 -8.38
C ILE A 136 -9.52 -17.15 -8.94
N GLY A 137 -8.32 -16.71 -8.49
CA GLY A 137 -7.04 -17.32 -8.87
C GLY A 137 -6.64 -17.12 -10.33
N LYS A 138 -7.11 -16.04 -10.99
CA LYS A 138 -6.85 -15.78 -12.42
C LYS A 138 -5.92 -14.57 -12.62
N LEU A 139 -4.80 -14.55 -11.91
CA LEU A 139 -3.77 -13.55 -12.10
C LEU A 139 -2.89 -13.85 -13.33
N ARG A 140 -2.41 -12.79 -13.97
CA ARG A 140 -1.43 -12.89 -15.06
C ARG A 140 -0.03 -13.10 -14.50
N PRO A 141 0.89 -13.74 -15.22
CA PRO A 141 2.26 -13.96 -14.73
C PRO A 141 2.97 -12.69 -14.23
N ALA A 142 2.94 -11.60 -15.00
CA ALA A 142 3.54 -10.32 -14.64
C ALA A 142 2.98 -9.74 -13.32
N GLU A 143 1.69 -9.94 -13.06
CA GLU A 143 1.05 -9.48 -11.82
C GLU A 143 1.59 -10.20 -10.57
N PHE A 144 2.14 -11.40 -10.72
CA PHE A 144 2.76 -12.17 -9.63
C PHE A 144 4.22 -11.80 -9.37
N THR A 145 4.95 -11.34 -10.38
CA THR A 145 6.43 -11.30 -10.32
C THR A 145 7.01 -9.90 -10.44
N GLU A 146 6.24 -8.92 -10.92
CA GLU A 146 6.79 -7.62 -11.31
C GLU A 146 6.47 -6.48 -10.33
N GLN A 147 6.10 -6.80 -9.08
CA GLN A 147 5.86 -5.76 -8.06
C GLN A 147 7.19 -5.07 -7.70
N THR A 148 7.19 -3.74 -7.76
CA THR A 148 8.35 -2.92 -7.37
C THR A 148 8.18 -2.24 -6.02
N PHE A 149 6.94 -2.09 -5.57
CA PHE A 149 6.53 -1.53 -4.29
C PHE A 149 5.21 -2.17 -3.83
N THR A 150 4.87 -2.14 -2.55
CA THR A 150 3.60 -2.70 -2.04
C THR A 150 2.79 -1.68 -1.26
N LEU A 151 1.48 -1.65 -1.52
CA LEU A 151 0.46 -0.97 -0.70
C LEU A 151 -0.36 -2.00 0.07
N SER A 152 -0.35 -1.89 1.38
CA SER A 152 -1.23 -2.66 2.28
C SER A 152 -2.26 -1.73 2.91
N ASN A 153 -3.51 -1.84 2.47
CA ASN A 153 -4.60 -0.97 2.92
C ASN A 153 -5.61 -1.74 3.76
N LEU A 154 -5.70 -1.40 5.06
CA LEU A 154 -6.69 -1.93 5.99
C LEU A 154 -7.86 -0.95 6.24
N GLY A 155 -8.12 -0.03 5.32
CA GLY A 155 -9.17 0.98 5.43
C GLY A 155 -10.59 0.43 5.57
N SER A 156 -10.86 -0.83 5.18
CA SER A 156 -12.12 -1.53 5.40
C SER A 156 -12.27 -2.13 6.82
N PHE A 157 -11.21 -2.12 7.62
CA PHE A 157 -11.18 -2.66 8.98
C PHE A 157 -11.10 -1.52 10.00
N PRO A 158 -11.49 -1.73 11.27
CA PRO A 158 -11.37 -0.72 12.33
C PRO A 158 -9.91 -0.64 12.84
N VAL A 159 -8.98 -0.32 11.94
CA VAL A 159 -7.55 -0.21 12.22
C VAL A 159 -7.10 1.21 11.94
N THR A 160 -6.64 1.91 12.97
CA THR A 160 -6.16 3.28 12.86
C THR A 160 -4.81 3.35 12.14
N GLN A 161 -3.87 2.47 12.54
CA GLN A 161 -2.55 2.34 11.92
C GLN A 161 -1.96 0.95 12.16
N PHE A 162 -1.04 0.55 11.31
CA PHE A 162 -0.24 -0.66 11.51
C PHE A 162 1.09 -0.55 10.75
N THR A 163 2.02 -1.45 11.08
CA THR A 163 3.29 -1.61 10.36
C THR A 163 3.27 -2.90 9.58
N ALA A 164 3.53 -2.84 8.29
CA ALA A 164 3.65 -4.02 7.44
C ALA A 164 5.10 -4.54 7.40
N ILE A 165 5.27 -5.83 7.14
CA ILE A 165 6.59 -6.41 6.88
C ILE A 165 6.93 -6.18 5.41
N VAL A 166 8.12 -5.66 5.12
CA VAL A 166 8.62 -5.47 3.76
C VAL A 166 8.66 -6.80 3.02
N THR A 167 8.21 -6.83 1.78
CA THR A 167 8.20 -8.05 0.96
C THR A 167 9.47 -8.11 0.11
N PRO A 168 10.46 -8.95 0.45
CA PRO A 168 11.67 -9.08 -0.36
C PRO A 168 11.34 -9.47 -1.82
N PRO A 169 12.09 -8.94 -2.81
CA PRO A 169 13.29 -8.11 -2.70
C PRO A 169 13.01 -6.60 -2.60
N GLN A 170 11.76 -6.16 -2.53
CA GLN A 170 11.38 -4.75 -2.38
C GLN A 170 12.02 -4.12 -1.15
N VAL A 171 12.29 -2.82 -1.20
CA VAL A 171 12.91 -2.08 -0.09
C VAL A 171 11.91 -1.40 0.84
N ALA A 172 10.65 -1.26 0.43
CA ALA A 172 9.65 -0.59 1.23
C ALA A 172 8.21 -1.10 0.96
N ILE A 173 7.33 -0.84 1.92
CA ILE A 173 5.90 -1.10 1.87
C ILE A 173 5.15 0.01 2.59
N LEU A 174 4.07 0.53 1.98
CA LEU A 174 3.18 1.49 2.61
C LEU A 174 1.99 0.78 3.24
N ALA A 175 1.76 1.01 4.52
CA ALA A 175 0.59 0.57 5.27
C ALA A 175 -0.34 1.76 5.51
N THR A 176 -1.64 1.62 5.23
CA THR A 176 -2.64 2.65 5.50
C THR A 176 -3.78 2.09 6.33
N GLY A 177 -4.12 2.81 7.40
CA GLY A 177 -5.26 2.51 8.24
C GLY A 177 -6.58 2.99 7.65
N ARG A 178 -7.60 3.00 8.49
CA ARG A 178 -8.93 3.52 8.16
C ARG A 178 -8.90 5.05 8.07
N SER A 179 -9.54 5.59 7.04
CA SER A 179 -9.89 7.01 6.98
C SER A 179 -11.13 7.24 7.85
N GLU A 180 -10.98 8.04 8.90
CA GLU A 180 -12.02 8.25 9.90
C GLU A 180 -12.00 9.68 10.47
N SER A 181 -13.12 10.15 11.01
CA SER A 181 -13.20 11.46 11.65
C SER A 181 -12.41 11.47 12.96
N ARG A 182 -11.46 12.42 13.09
CA ARG A 182 -10.64 12.62 14.30
C ARG A 182 -10.65 14.08 14.71
N ALA A 183 -10.52 14.33 16.02
CA ALA A 183 -10.29 15.66 16.53
C ALA A 183 -8.83 16.06 16.28
N VAL A 184 -8.63 17.18 15.58
CA VAL A 184 -7.31 17.75 15.29
C VAL A 184 -7.29 19.23 15.64
N VAL A 185 -6.11 19.79 15.88
CA VAL A 185 -5.98 21.24 16.10
C VAL A 185 -5.65 21.91 14.76
N ARG A 186 -6.46 22.93 14.39
CA ARG A 186 -6.21 23.82 13.25
C ARG A 186 -6.43 25.26 13.69
N ASP A 187 -5.48 26.11 13.41
CA ASP A 187 -5.53 27.54 13.77
C ASP A 187 -5.89 27.80 15.25
N GLY A 188 -5.38 26.94 16.14
CA GLY A 188 -5.63 27.03 17.58
C GLY A 188 -6.96 26.46 18.06
N ALA A 189 -7.83 25.97 17.16
CA ALA A 189 -9.12 25.36 17.50
C ALA A 189 -9.12 23.85 17.29
N VAL A 190 -9.87 23.12 18.13
CA VAL A 190 -10.14 21.69 17.93
C VAL A 190 -11.26 21.55 16.92
N VAL A 191 -10.98 20.87 15.81
CA VAL A 191 -11.94 20.64 14.72
C VAL A 191 -11.97 19.15 14.35
N ALA A 192 -13.09 18.67 13.80
CA ALA A 192 -13.19 17.36 13.23
C ALA A 192 -12.66 17.38 11.80
N ARG A 193 -11.78 16.41 11.46
CA ARG A 193 -11.28 16.18 10.09
C ARG A 193 -11.25 14.69 9.80
N THR A 194 -11.41 14.35 8.54
CA THR A 194 -11.22 12.98 8.08
C THR A 194 -9.72 12.71 7.97
N MET A 195 -9.20 11.86 8.83
CA MET A 195 -7.77 11.56 8.94
C MET A 195 -7.46 10.13 8.55
N LEU A 196 -6.33 9.93 7.89
CA LEU A 196 -5.75 8.64 7.57
C LEU A 196 -4.31 8.61 8.08
N THR A 197 -3.93 7.54 8.77
CA THR A 197 -2.52 7.34 9.13
C THR A 197 -1.85 6.44 8.08
N ALA A 198 -0.77 6.93 7.48
CA ALA A 198 0.10 6.20 6.57
C ALA A 198 1.42 5.88 7.27
N THR A 199 1.85 4.62 7.24
CA THR A 199 3.11 4.15 7.81
C THR A 199 3.94 3.47 6.73
N LEU A 200 5.13 3.99 6.48
CA LEU A 200 6.11 3.33 5.62
C LEU A 200 7.03 2.45 6.46
N SER A 201 7.11 1.17 6.11
CA SER A 201 8.16 0.26 6.57
C SER A 201 9.22 0.18 5.49
N ALA A 202 10.49 0.36 5.84
CA ALA A 202 11.59 0.35 4.89
C ALA A 202 12.82 -0.42 5.41
N ASP A 203 13.61 -0.91 4.48
CA ASP A 203 14.91 -1.56 4.73
C ASP A 203 15.98 -0.49 4.90
N HIS A 204 16.55 -0.38 6.11
CA HIS A 204 17.54 0.64 6.43
C HIS A 204 18.89 0.48 5.72
N ARG A 205 19.11 -0.63 5.03
CA ARG A 205 20.29 -0.81 4.15
C ARG A 205 20.12 -0.03 2.84
N ALA A 206 18.88 0.16 2.39
CA ALA A 206 18.56 0.78 1.10
C ALA A 206 18.26 2.28 1.22
N VAL A 207 17.58 2.69 2.29
CA VAL A 207 17.08 4.05 2.49
C VAL A 207 17.17 4.48 3.95
N ASP A 208 17.14 5.77 4.21
CA ASP A 208 17.20 6.37 5.55
C ASP A 208 15.91 7.09 5.95
N GLY A 209 15.85 7.52 7.21
CA GLY A 209 14.68 8.17 7.79
C GLY A 209 14.34 9.52 7.14
N ALA A 210 15.34 10.29 6.69
CA ALA A 210 15.12 11.59 6.08
C ALA A 210 14.46 11.44 4.70
N LEU A 211 14.92 10.48 3.89
CA LEU A 211 14.33 10.19 2.59
C LEU A 211 12.88 9.70 2.75
N VAL A 212 12.64 8.80 3.71
CA VAL A 212 11.28 8.27 3.98
C VAL A 212 10.35 9.37 4.48
N ALA A 213 10.81 10.27 5.35
CA ALA A 213 10.03 11.40 5.84
C ALA A 213 9.68 12.38 4.70
N ALA A 214 10.62 12.67 3.81
CA ALA A 214 10.39 13.52 2.63
C ALA A 214 9.38 12.89 1.68
N PHE A 215 9.48 11.60 1.40
CA PHE A 215 8.50 10.85 0.60
C PHE A 215 7.09 10.88 1.21
N LEU A 216 6.96 10.64 2.51
CA LEU A 216 5.66 10.70 3.18
C LEU A 216 5.10 12.13 3.19
N GLY A 217 5.95 13.16 3.26
CA GLY A 217 5.58 14.57 3.11
C GLY A 217 5.03 14.88 1.72
N ASP A 218 5.66 14.37 0.65
CA ASP A 218 5.17 14.50 -0.73
C ASP A 218 3.82 13.77 -0.93
N LEU A 219 3.72 12.52 -0.47
CA LEU A 219 2.48 11.75 -0.52
C LEU A 219 1.33 12.47 0.20
N LYS A 220 1.61 12.99 1.42
CA LYS A 220 0.67 13.79 2.20
C LYS A 220 0.22 15.02 1.42
N SER A 221 1.14 15.81 0.90
CA SER A 221 0.83 17.03 0.14
C SER A 221 -0.06 16.74 -1.08
N ARG A 222 0.18 15.64 -1.80
CA ARG A 222 -0.63 15.24 -2.95
C ARG A 222 -2.05 14.84 -2.56
N LEU A 223 -2.23 14.15 -1.46
CA LEU A 223 -3.55 13.73 -0.97
C LEU A 223 -4.32 14.90 -0.33
N GLU A 224 -3.64 15.82 0.34
CA GLU A 224 -4.25 17.02 0.92
C GLU A 224 -4.61 18.08 -0.14
N ALA A 225 -3.96 18.04 -1.34
CA ALA A 225 -4.24 18.91 -2.48
C ALA A 225 -4.40 18.08 -3.78
N PRO A 226 -5.49 17.32 -3.94
CA PRO A 226 -5.62 16.25 -4.93
C PRO A 226 -5.87 16.71 -6.37
N ALA A 227 -5.90 18.01 -6.69
CA ALA A 227 -6.20 18.52 -8.03
C ALA A 227 -5.30 17.94 -9.13
N GLY A 228 -4.04 17.58 -8.82
CA GLY A 228 -3.10 16.95 -9.77
C GLY A 228 -3.21 15.42 -9.87
N LEU A 229 -4.16 14.80 -9.18
CA LEU A 229 -4.34 13.34 -9.16
C LEU A 229 -5.49 12.86 -10.06
N ALA A 230 -6.48 13.72 -10.32
CA ALA A 230 -7.68 13.40 -11.09
C ALA A 230 -7.42 13.33 -12.60
#